data_6bda2eb0d5191312270b76be3d53450f
#
_entry.id   6bda2eb0d5191312270b76be3d53450f
#
_cell.length_a   1.000
_cell.length_b   1.000
_cell.length_c   1.000
_cell.angle_alpha   90.00
_cell.angle_beta   90.00
_cell.angle_gamma   90.00
#
_symmetry.space_group_name_H-M   'P 1'
#
loop_
_entity.id
_entity.type
_entity.pdbx_description
1 polymer ?
#
loop_
_entity_poly.entity_id
_entity_poly.type
_entity_poly.pdbx_seq_one_letter_code
_entity_poly.pdbx_strand_id
1 'polypeptide(L)'
;MQGIVLLLWALTSQAQQAEFWLTKADKSVLFQKQPERLSFGTTTNTLPSIYVDDTKTFQKMDGFGYTLTGGSAQLLAVMKPTERAKLLKELFATDQNNIGVSYLRISIGASDLSDHVFTYNDLPAGQTDPTLTKFTLAEERKELIPILKEILLIAPSLKILGSPWTPPAWMKTNAASKGGSLKPEFYDVYAQYLVKYIQEMQKEGIQIDAITVQNEPLHPGNNPSLLMPQDEQAAFIKKSLGPIFKKANIRTKILVYDHNADRPDYPISILNDPEARQYIDGSAFHLYGGNIESLRDVHEAHPDKNLYFTEQWIGAPANFGGDLMWHVKNLVIGAPRNWCKTVLEWNLAADPQQKPYTDGGCTACLGALTIGETVVRNPAYYIIAHASKFVRPNSVRIASNVTMSLSNVAFKTPDGKTVLIVINESDKPMTFNVRHKNKQIMPTLEAKSVATFVW
;
A
#
# COMPACT_ATOMS: atom_id res chain seq x y z
N MET A 1 -34.47 -49.97 41.13
CA MET A 1 -34.22 -49.69 39.68
C MET A 1 -34.13 -48.18 39.50
N GLN A 2 -32.91 -47.64 39.43
CA GLN A 2 -32.73 -46.21 39.12
C GLN A 2 -32.53 -46.08 37.62
N GLY A 3 -33.49 -45.39 36.95
CA GLY A 3 -33.42 -45.10 35.52
C GLY A 3 -32.46 -43.93 35.26
N ILE A 4 -31.38 -44.18 34.51
CA ILE A 4 -30.46 -43.14 34.01
C ILE A 4 -31.12 -42.49 32.79
N VAL A 5 -31.53 -41.23 32.91
CA VAL A 5 -31.98 -40.40 31.79
C VAL A 5 -30.72 -39.82 31.10
N LEU A 6 -30.36 -40.36 29.96
CA LEU A 6 -29.35 -39.78 29.06
C LEU A 6 -29.97 -38.57 28.35
N LEU A 7 -29.58 -37.34 28.75
CA LEU A 7 -29.84 -36.14 27.98
C LEU A 7 -28.89 -36.09 26.76
N LEU A 8 -29.41 -36.44 25.59
CA LEU A 8 -28.73 -36.16 24.30
C LEU A 8 -28.78 -34.64 24.02
N TRP A 9 -27.66 -33.97 24.24
CA TRP A 9 -27.46 -32.62 23.71
C TRP A 9 -27.30 -32.72 22.20
N ALA A 10 -28.34 -32.36 21.45
CA ALA A 10 -28.23 -32.13 20.00
C ALA A 10 -27.39 -30.86 19.78
N LEU A 11 -26.11 -31.04 19.45
CA LEU A 11 -25.27 -29.97 18.95
C LEU A 11 -25.85 -29.55 17.59
N THR A 12 -26.72 -28.56 17.58
CA THR A 12 -27.13 -27.89 16.35
C THR A 12 -25.91 -27.16 15.81
N SER A 13 -25.20 -27.77 14.87
CA SER A 13 -24.17 -27.09 14.09
C SER A 13 -24.84 -25.91 13.36
N GLN A 14 -24.66 -24.70 13.87
CA GLN A 14 -25.08 -23.52 13.13
C GLN A 14 -24.38 -23.52 11.77
N ALA A 15 -25.16 -23.37 10.71
CA ALA A 15 -24.61 -23.28 9.36
C ALA A 15 -23.65 -22.08 9.32
N GLN A 16 -22.44 -22.30 8.80
CA GLN A 16 -21.48 -21.22 8.58
C GLN A 16 -22.13 -20.13 7.72
N GLN A 17 -21.99 -18.88 8.12
CA GLN A 17 -22.58 -17.73 7.43
C GLN A 17 -21.47 -16.79 6.94
N ALA A 18 -21.69 -16.19 5.76
CA ALA A 18 -20.87 -15.12 5.25
C ALA A 18 -21.61 -13.77 5.39
N GLU A 19 -20.89 -12.79 5.89
CA GLU A 19 -21.29 -11.38 5.84
C GLU A 19 -20.56 -10.72 4.66
N PHE A 20 -21.12 -9.62 4.11
CA PHE A 20 -20.44 -8.94 3.01
C PHE A 20 -20.67 -7.43 3.00
N TRP A 21 -19.72 -6.70 2.41
CA TRP A 21 -19.72 -5.25 2.19
C TRP A 21 -19.72 -4.99 0.71
N LEU A 22 -20.46 -3.98 0.29
CA LEU A 22 -20.72 -3.67 -1.12
C LEU A 22 -20.37 -2.21 -1.44
N THR A 23 -19.76 -2.00 -2.62
CA THR A 23 -19.64 -0.69 -3.28
C THR A 23 -20.10 -0.84 -4.73
N LYS A 24 -20.95 0.10 -5.21
CA LYS A 24 -21.45 0.13 -6.60
C LYS A 24 -20.83 1.31 -7.35
N ALA A 25 -20.54 1.10 -8.62
CA ALA A 25 -19.95 2.12 -9.49
C ALA A 25 -20.84 3.37 -9.65
N ASP A 26 -22.17 3.24 -9.51
CA ASP A 26 -23.15 4.32 -9.55
C ASP A 26 -23.26 5.13 -8.24
N LYS A 27 -22.45 4.80 -7.24
CA LYS A 27 -22.43 5.39 -5.88
C LYS A 27 -23.71 5.18 -5.06
N SER A 28 -24.66 4.37 -5.50
CA SER A 28 -25.89 4.09 -4.74
C SER A 28 -25.63 3.31 -3.45
N VAL A 29 -24.50 2.59 -3.38
CA VAL A 29 -23.99 1.90 -2.19
C VAL A 29 -22.48 2.15 -2.09
N LEU A 30 -22.01 2.62 -0.94
CA LEU A 30 -20.62 3.01 -0.72
C LEU A 30 -20.06 2.29 0.52
N PHE A 31 -19.33 1.21 0.33
CA PHE A 31 -18.70 0.36 1.35
C PHE A 31 -19.65 0.01 2.51
N GLN A 32 -20.85 -0.39 2.16
CA GLN A 32 -21.91 -0.65 3.14
C GLN A 32 -22.01 -2.14 3.45
N LYS A 33 -22.02 -2.48 4.75
CA LYS A 33 -22.37 -3.83 5.21
C LYS A 33 -23.80 -4.15 4.79
N GLN A 34 -23.97 -5.28 4.11
CA GLN A 34 -25.30 -5.71 3.70
C GLN A 34 -26.03 -6.41 4.85
N PRO A 35 -27.34 -6.19 5.01
CA PRO A 35 -28.12 -6.80 6.10
C PRO A 35 -28.26 -8.30 5.96
N GLU A 36 -28.21 -8.80 4.73
CA GLU A 36 -28.33 -10.23 4.42
C GLU A 36 -27.08 -10.99 4.86
N ARG A 37 -27.30 -12.15 5.48
CA ARG A 37 -26.26 -13.14 5.77
C ARG A 37 -26.46 -14.35 4.89
N LEU A 38 -25.44 -14.76 4.17
CA LEU A 38 -25.49 -15.88 3.25
C LEU A 38 -25.07 -17.15 3.97
N SER A 39 -26.00 -18.12 4.09
CA SER A 39 -25.75 -19.40 4.74
C SER A 39 -25.14 -20.41 3.79
N PHE A 40 -24.02 -21.04 4.17
CA PHE A 40 -23.40 -22.11 3.41
C PHE A 40 -24.25 -23.37 3.43
N GLY A 41 -24.63 -23.85 2.25
CA GLY A 41 -25.43 -25.07 2.02
C GLY A 41 -24.75 -26.04 1.06
N THR A 42 -25.42 -27.15 0.79
CA THR A 42 -24.96 -28.23 -0.11
C THR A 42 -25.70 -28.28 -1.44
N THR A 43 -26.56 -27.30 -1.73
CA THR A 43 -27.33 -27.22 -2.99
C THR A 43 -26.38 -27.19 -4.18
N THR A 44 -26.65 -28.02 -5.20
CA THR A 44 -25.89 -28.05 -6.46
C THR A 44 -26.65 -27.35 -7.56
N ASN A 45 -25.94 -26.61 -8.40
CA ASN A 45 -26.51 -25.92 -9.59
C ASN A 45 -25.37 -25.73 -10.63
N THR A 46 -25.72 -25.12 -11.77
CA THR A 46 -24.80 -24.90 -12.91
C THR A 46 -24.28 -23.47 -13.01
N LEU A 47 -24.48 -22.64 -11.98
CA LEU A 47 -24.01 -21.25 -11.98
C LEU A 47 -22.48 -21.19 -12.01
N PRO A 48 -21.88 -20.09 -12.53
CA PRO A 48 -20.45 -19.83 -12.41
C PRO A 48 -20.01 -20.00 -10.96
N SER A 49 -18.84 -20.58 -10.73
CA SER A 49 -18.40 -20.91 -9.38
C SER A 49 -16.99 -20.39 -9.12
N ILE A 50 -16.81 -19.67 -8.00
CA ILE A 50 -15.53 -19.36 -7.41
C ILE A 50 -15.23 -20.46 -6.36
N TYR A 51 -14.18 -21.22 -6.58
CA TYR A 51 -13.69 -22.25 -5.67
C TYR A 51 -12.60 -21.66 -4.79
N VAL A 52 -12.83 -21.58 -3.49
CA VAL A 52 -11.86 -21.14 -2.49
C VAL A 52 -11.25 -22.37 -1.84
N ASP A 53 -9.90 -22.47 -1.90
CA ASP A 53 -9.15 -23.60 -1.34
C ASP A 53 -8.12 -23.07 -0.32
N ASP A 54 -8.45 -23.17 0.96
CA ASP A 54 -7.59 -22.73 2.07
C ASP A 54 -6.45 -23.71 2.42
N THR A 55 -6.34 -24.82 1.70
CA THR A 55 -5.20 -25.75 1.79
C THR A 55 -4.02 -25.30 0.94
N LYS A 56 -4.25 -24.47 -0.09
CA LYS A 56 -3.23 -23.91 -0.97
C LYS A 56 -2.94 -22.46 -0.58
N THR A 57 -1.79 -22.23 0.00
CA THR A 57 -1.37 -20.93 0.53
C THR A 57 -0.24 -20.33 -0.30
N PHE A 58 -0.14 -18.99 -0.27
CA PHE A 58 0.87 -18.20 -0.98
C PHE A 58 1.54 -17.21 0.00
N GLN A 59 1.80 -15.98 -0.43
CA GLN A 59 2.48 -14.99 0.42
C GLN A 59 1.59 -14.50 1.58
N LYS A 60 2.26 -14.05 2.64
CA LYS A 60 1.64 -13.29 3.73
C LYS A 60 1.52 -11.82 3.34
N MET A 61 0.39 -11.22 3.65
CA MET A 61 0.14 -9.79 3.43
C MET A 61 0.76 -8.95 4.55
N ASP A 62 1.40 -7.85 4.17
CA ASP A 62 1.90 -6.86 5.12
C ASP A 62 0.88 -5.75 5.40
N GLY A 63 0.05 -5.39 4.41
CA GLY A 63 -1.05 -4.46 4.61
C GLY A 63 -1.50 -3.71 3.37
N PHE A 64 -2.48 -2.83 3.57
CA PHE A 64 -3.10 -1.99 2.54
C PHE A 64 -3.20 -0.55 3.06
N GLY A 65 -3.04 0.43 2.18
CA GLY A 65 -3.13 1.83 2.59
C GLY A 65 -2.77 2.84 1.53
N TYR A 66 -2.07 3.90 1.95
CA TYR A 66 -1.83 5.11 1.16
C TYR A 66 -0.43 5.67 1.43
N THR A 67 -0.04 6.66 0.62
CA THR A 67 1.06 7.53 0.97
C THR A 67 0.54 8.71 1.81
N LEU A 68 1.04 8.84 3.03
CA LEU A 68 0.89 10.06 3.83
C LEU A 68 1.97 11.05 3.39
N THR A 69 1.68 11.81 2.34
CA THR A 69 2.57 12.84 1.81
C THR A 69 2.69 14.01 2.78
N GLY A 70 3.72 14.85 2.65
CA GLY A 70 3.84 16.09 3.42
C GLY A 70 2.58 16.94 3.34
N GLY A 71 2.02 17.10 2.13
CA GLY A 71 0.77 17.81 1.92
C GLY A 71 -0.44 17.17 2.62
N SER A 72 -0.55 15.85 2.59
CA SER A 72 -1.61 15.16 3.34
C SER A 72 -1.49 15.38 4.85
N ALA A 73 -0.26 15.35 5.38
CA ALA A 73 0.00 15.61 6.80
C ALA A 73 -0.34 17.06 7.18
N GLN A 74 0.03 18.02 6.33
CA GLN A 74 -0.28 19.44 6.51
C GLN A 74 -1.79 19.68 6.57
N LEU A 75 -2.56 19.12 5.63
CA LEU A 75 -4.03 19.23 5.62
C LEU A 75 -4.67 18.62 6.88
N LEU A 76 -4.17 17.49 7.34
CA LEU A 76 -4.64 16.89 8.59
C LEU A 76 -4.26 17.75 9.80
N ALA A 77 -3.07 18.34 9.83
CA ALA A 77 -2.58 19.15 10.95
C ALA A 77 -3.42 20.41 11.18
N VAL A 78 -3.91 21.05 10.10
CA VAL A 78 -4.73 22.26 10.21
C VAL A 78 -6.20 21.98 10.56
N MET A 79 -6.66 20.73 10.55
CA MET A 79 -8.01 20.37 10.98
C MET A 79 -8.22 20.66 12.46
N LYS A 80 -9.47 20.93 12.86
CA LYS A 80 -9.83 20.97 14.27
C LYS A 80 -9.49 19.62 14.91
N PRO A 81 -8.83 19.61 16.10
CA PRO A 81 -8.35 18.36 16.72
C PRO A 81 -9.43 17.29 16.87
N THR A 82 -10.67 17.68 17.23
CA THR A 82 -11.79 16.75 17.38
C THR A 82 -12.23 16.11 16.07
N GLU A 83 -12.24 16.85 14.97
CA GLU A 83 -12.62 16.33 13.64
C GLU A 83 -11.48 15.48 13.07
N ARG A 84 -10.24 15.90 13.25
CA ARG A 84 -9.06 15.08 12.90
C ARG A 84 -9.06 13.75 13.63
N ALA A 85 -9.28 13.75 14.95
CA ALA A 85 -9.31 12.51 15.72
C ALA A 85 -10.40 11.54 15.25
N LYS A 86 -11.59 12.02 14.88
CA LYS A 86 -12.67 11.21 14.29
C LYS A 86 -12.24 10.63 12.93
N LEU A 87 -11.64 11.45 12.07
CA LEU A 87 -11.18 11.03 10.75
C LEU A 87 -10.04 9.99 10.85
N LEU A 88 -9.05 10.23 11.72
CA LEU A 88 -7.98 9.25 11.94
C LEU A 88 -8.52 7.93 12.50
N LYS A 89 -9.51 7.98 13.42
CA LYS A 89 -10.17 6.76 13.89
C LYS A 89 -10.88 6.02 12.75
N GLU A 90 -11.60 6.74 11.88
CA GLU A 90 -12.28 6.15 10.71
C GLU A 90 -11.29 5.45 9.78
N LEU A 91 -10.12 6.04 9.55
CA LEU A 91 -9.10 5.49 8.65
C LEU A 91 -8.35 4.30 9.25
N PHE A 92 -7.96 4.35 10.53
CA PHE A 92 -6.97 3.44 11.10
C PHE A 92 -7.53 2.43 12.10
N ALA A 93 -8.67 2.68 12.74
CA ALA A 93 -9.31 1.69 13.60
C ALA A 93 -10.01 0.59 12.78
N THR A 94 -10.27 -0.56 13.40
CA THR A 94 -10.85 -1.74 12.72
C THR A 94 -12.30 -2.03 13.14
N ASP A 95 -12.77 -1.41 14.21
CA ASP A 95 -14.13 -1.55 14.72
C ASP A 95 -15.17 -0.83 13.85
N GLN A 96 -16.43 -1.13 14.06
CA GLN A 96 -17.58 -0.48 13.39
C GLN A 96 -17.41 -0.37 11.86
N ASN A 97 -17.54 0.83 11.30
CA ASN A 97 -17.39 1.12 9.86
C ASN A 97 -16.01 1.66 9.49
N ASN A 98 -15.06 1.68 10.44
CA ASN A 98 -13.69 2.12 10.20
C ASN A 98 -12.99 1.18 9.21
N ILE A 99 -12.08 1.71 8.40
CA ILE A 99 -11.51 0.96 7.26
C ILE A 99 -10.20 0.24 7.56
N GLY A 100 -9.55 0.54 8.69
CA GLY A 100 -8.42 -0.24 9.20
C GLY A 100 -7.16 -0.21 8.35
N VAL A 101 -6.78 0.96 7.81
CA VAL A 101 -5.49 1.12 7.11
C VAL A 101 -4.37 0.56 7.96
N SER A 102 -3.50 -0.25 7.37
CA SER A 102 -2.48 -1.02 8.08
C SER A 102 -1.06 -0.82 7.55
N TYR A 103 -0.92 -0.05 6.48
CA TYR A 103 0.36 0.27 5.88
C TYR A 103 0.35 1.70 5.35
N LEU A 104 1.38 2.49 5.65
CA LEU A 104 1.60 3.81 5.07
C LEU A 104 2.95 3.88 4.36
N ARG A 105 2.98 4.61 3.27
CA ARG A 105 4.21 5.13 2.67
C ARG A 105 4.36 6.59 3.06
N ILE A 106 5.57 7.06 3.29
CA ILE A 106 5.91 8.46 3.55
C ILE A 106 7.12 8.85 2.71
N SER A 107 7.24 10.12 2.39
CA SER A 107 8.45 10.62 1.72
C SER A 107 9.61 10.77 2.72
N ILE A 108 10.84 10.60 2.24
CA ILE A 108 12.08 10.95 2.95
C ILE A 108 12.53 12.28 2.39
N GLY A 109 12.25 13.37 3.10
CA GLY A 109 12.25 14.71 2.56
C GLY A 109 10.98 15.01 1.78
N ALA A 110 10.96 16.04 0.97
CA ALA A 110 9.79 16.38 0.16
C ALA A 110 9.49 15.33 -0.91
N SER A 111 8.19 15.10 -1.17
CA SER A 111 7.71 14.57 -2.44
C SER A 111 7.21 15.73 -3.34
N ASP A 112 6.74 15.40 -4.53
CA ASP A 112 6.05 16.35 -5.41
C ASP A 112 4.68 16.83 -4.85
N LEU A 113 4.14 16.16 -3.82
CA LEU A 113 2.97 16.58 -3.04
C LEU A 113 3.35 17.14 -1.66
N SER A 114 4.41 17.92 -1.61
CA SER A 114 4.76 18.81 -0.50
C SER A 114 4.52 20.27 -0.92
N ASP A 115 4.36 21.18 0.02
CA ASP A 115 4.16 22.61 -0.28
C ASP A 115 5.42 23.29 -0.81
N HIS A 116 6.60 22.71 -0.52
CA HIS A 116 7.90 23.12 -1.05
C HIS A 116 8.86 21.94 -1.10
N VAL A 117 9.94 22.11 -1.84
CA VAL A 117 11.02 21.10 -1.90
C VAL A 117 11.98 21.30 -0.73
N PHE A 118 12.29 20.21 -0.03
CA PHE A 118 13.30 20.18 1.02
C PHE A 118 13.92 18.79 1.14
N THR A 119 15.13 18.77 1.70
CA THR A 119 15.76 17.56 2.24
C THR A 119 16.17 17.83 3.70
N TYR A 120 16.70 16.82 4.37
CA TYR A 120 17.15 17.01 5.78
C TYR A 120 18.55 17.59 5.90
N ASN A 121 19.19 17.96 4.78
CA ASN A 121 20.53 18.54 4.78
C ASN A 121 20.72 19.50 3.58
N ASP A 122 19.83 20.48 3.46
CA ASP A 122 19.93 21.50 2.43
C ASP A 122 20.95 22.56 2.81
N LEU A 123 21.79 22.92 1.85
CA LEU A 123 22.91 23.85 2.04
C LEU A 123 22.92 24.93 0.97
N PRO A 124 23.47 26.12 1.27
CA PRO A 124 23.76 27.13 0.25
C PRO A 124 24.61 26.57 -0.89
N ALA A 125 24.42 27.09 -2.10
CA ALA A 125 25.14 26.66 -3.28
C ALA A 125 26.67 26.62 -3.07
N GLY A 126 27.30 25.53 -3.50
CA GLY A 126 28.73 25.30 -3.38
C GLY A 126 29.19 24.79 -2.01
N GLN A 127 28.32 24.69 -1.01
CA GLN A 127 28.66 24.07 0.28
C GLN A 127 28.35 22.56 0.26
N THR A 128 29.11 21.81 1.09
CA THR A 128 28.88 20.38 1.34
C THR A 128 28.99 20.10 2.84
N ASP A 129 28.35 19.02 3.30
CA ASP A 129 28.42 18.55 4.70
C ASP A 129 28.61 17.03 4.76
N PRO A 130 29.78 16.50 4.40
CA PRO A 130 30.02 15.04 4.37
C PRO A 130 29.85 14.35 5.72
N THR A 131 29.86 15.07 6.81
CA THR A 131 29.67 14.56 8.18
C THR A 131 28.23 14.68 8.67
N LEU A 132 27.34 15.26 7.85
CA LEU A 132 25.92 15.44 8.13
C LEU A 132 25.64 16.15 9.47
N THR A 133 26.49 17.12 9.83
CA THR A 133 26.35 17.90 11.08
C THR A 133 25.12 18.82 11.05
N LYS A 134 24.68 19.23 9.86
CA LYS A 134 23.53 20.10 9.64
C LYS A 134 22.23 19.32 9.35
N PHE A 135 22.26 17.98 9.42
CA PHE A 135 21.08 17.16 9.23
C PHE A 135 20.01 17.46 10.29
N THR A 136 18.76 17.65 9.87
CA THR A 136 17.64 17.93 10.78
C THR A 136 16.32 17.44 10.21
N LEU A 137 15.43 16.89 11.06
CA LEU A 137 14.03 16.59 10.75
C LEU A 137 13.09 17.76 11.10
N ALA A 138 13.59 19.00 11.12
CA ALA A 138 12.80 20.15 11.55
C ALA A 138 11.50 20.33 10.75
N GLU A 139 11.55 20.07 9.42
CA GLU A 139 10.37 20.16 8.55
C GLU A 139 9.31 19.09 8.93
N GLU A 140 9.72 17.85 9.14
CA GLU A 140 8.79 16.77 9.49
C GLU A 140 8.18 16.92 10.88
N ARG A 141 8.86 17.62 11.80
CA ARG A 141 8.35 17.91 13.14
C ARG A 141 7.22 18.93 13.16
N LYS A 142 6.98 19.63 12.05
CA LYS A 142 5.86 20.56 11.94
C LYS A 142 4.52 19.83 11.84
N GLU A 143 4.41 18.86 10.93
CA GLU A 143 3.14 18.19 10.62
C GLU A 143 3.25 16.65 10.60
N LEU A 144 4.17 16.06 9.82
CA LEU A 144 4.20 14.62 9.56
C LEU A 144 4.40 13.81 10.84
N ILE A 145 5.40 14.13 11.64
CA ILE A 145 5.71 13.41 12.88
C ILE A 145 4.56 13.49 13.89
N PRO A 146 3.97 14.67 14.19
CA PRO A 146 2.77 14.76 15.04
C PRO A 146 1.61 13.91 14.55
N ILE A 147 1.28 13.96 13.26
CA ILE A 147 0.19 13.17 12.68
C ILE A 147 0.47 11.67 12.76
N LEU A 148 1.70 11.23 12.46
CA LEU A 148 2.09 9.81 12.61
C LEU A 148 1.96 9.34 14.06
N LYS A 149 2.30 10.16 15.05
CA LYS A 149 2.13 9.83 16.47
C LYS A 149 0.65 9.65 16.84
N GLU A 150 -0.24 10.52 16.35
CA GLU A 150 -1.69 10.36 16.54
C GLU A 150 -2.20 9.06 15.88
N ILE A 151 -1.74 8.73 14.68
CA ILE A 151 -2.09 7.50 13.98
C ILE A 151 -1.60 6.26 14.74
N LEU A 152 -0.37 6.27 15.22
CA LEU A 152 0.22 5.14 15.94
C LEU A 152 -0.44 4.88 17.30
N LEU A 153 -1.08 5.89 17.92
CA LEU A 153 -1.93 5.67 19.10
C LEU A 153 -3.18 4.84 18.77
N ILE A 154 -3.70 4.95 17.53
CA ILE A 154 -4.88 4.20 17.07
C ILE A 154 -4.47 2.83 16.51
N ALA A 155 -3.39 2.78 15.75
CA ALA A 155 -2.88 1.60 15.06
C ALA A 155 -1.39 1.36 15.37
N PRO A 156 -1.03 0.88 16.57
CA PRO A 156 0.37 0.74 16.99
C PRO A 156 1.18 -0.30 16.19
N SER A 157 0.52 -1.17 15.44
CA SER A 157 1.16 -2.15 14.54
C SER A 157 1.20 -1.71 13.07
N LEU A 158 0.87 -0.45 12.80
CA LEU A 158 0.97 0.12 11.44
C LEU A 158 2.39 0.00 10.92
N LYS A 159 2.53 -0.45 9.67
CA LYS A 159 3.82 -0.50 8.98
C LYS A 159 4.06 0.78 8.19
N ILE A 160 5.32 1.21 8.15
CA ILE A 160 5.72 2.44 7.49
C ILE A 160 6.88 2.17 6.52
N LEU A 161 6.69 2.58 5.26
CA LEU A 161 7.67 2.59 4.18
C LEU A 161 8.12 4.03 3.92
N GLY A 162 9.43 4.31 3.99
CA GLY A 162 10.00 5.58 3.56
C GLY A 162 10.51 5.52 2.12
N SER A 163 10.22 6.55 1.31
CA SER A 163 10.73 6.65 -0.07
C SER A 163 11.32 8.04 -0.33
N PRO A 164 12.61 8.17 -0.71
CA PRO A 164 13.20 9.45 -1.10
C PRO A 164 12.89 9.78 -2.56
N TRP A 165 12.57 11.05 -2.83
CA TRP A 165 12.46 11.59 -4.20
C TRP A 165 13.80 12.12 -4.71
N THR A 166 14.65 12.60 -3.80
CA THR A 166 15.98 13.12 -4.13
C THR A 166 16.89 13.10 -2.90
N PRO A 167 18.20 12.87 -3.06
CA PRO A 167 19.18 13.24 -2.05
C PRO A 167 19.36 14.77 -2.00
N PRO A 168 20.06 15.33 -0.99
CA PRO A 168 20.45 16.74 -0.97
C PRO A 168 21.13 17.17 -2.27
N ALA A 169 20.79 18.35 -2.77
CA ALA A 169 21.24 18.85 -4.08
C ALA A 169 22.78 18.86 -4.24
N TRP A 170 23.52 19.13 -3.18
CA TRP A 170 24.98 19.14 -3.21
C TRP A 170 25.62 17.75 -3.44
N MET A 171 24.87 16.66 -3.19
CA MET A 171 25.31 15.28 -3.50
C MET A 171 25.06 14.91 -4.97
N LYS A 172 24.39 15.75 -5.75
CA LYS A 172 23.93 15.42 -7.13
C LYS A 172 24.84 16.05 -8.18
N THR A 173 24.89 15.41 -9.35
CA THR A 173 25.70 15.84 -10.49
C THR A 173 25.33 17.23 -11.03
N ASN A 174 24.05 17.60 -10.91
CA ASN A 174 23.52 18.88 -11.38
C ASN A 174 23.30 19.91 -10.26
N ALA A 175 23.59 19.57 -9.01
CA ALA A 175 23.40 20.42 -7.84
C ALA A 175 21.98 21.04 -7.73
N ALA A 176 20.95 20.30 -8.17
CA ALA A 176 19.55 20.74 -8.18
C ALA A 176 18.62 19.66 -7.59
N SER A 177 17.43 20.05 -7.12
CA SER A 177 16.41 19.11 -6.61
C SER A 177 15.83 18.21 -7.69
N LYS A 178 15.71 18.71 -8.93
CA LYS A 178 15.12 18.00 -10.07
C LYS A 178 16.18 17.33 -10.92
N GLY A 179 15.99 16.06 -11.27
CA GLY A 179 16.90 15.31 -12.15
C GLY A 179 18.32 15.15 -11.61
N GLY A 180 19.28 14.92 -12.50
CA GLY A 180 20.65 14.59 -12.12
C GLY A 180 20.78 13.21 -11.49
N SER A 181 22.00 12.77 -11.20
CA SER A 181 22.32 11.50 -10.55
C SER A 181 23.09 11.72 -9.24
N LEU A 182 23.06 10.74 -8.35
CA LEU A 182 23.88 10.75 -7.14
C LEU A 182 25.34 10.56 -7.51
N LYS A 183 26.20 11.47 -7.07
CA LYS A 183 27.65 11.37 -7.31
C LYS A 183 28.24 10.20 -6.53
N PRO A 184 29.05 9.32 -7.15
CA PRO A 184 29.65 8.16 -6.49
C PRO A 184 30.48 8.49 -5.25
N GLU A 185 31.15 9.64 -5.22
CA GLU A 185 31.92 10.11 -4.04
C GLU A 185 31.05 10.37 -2.81
N PHE A 186 29.74 10.54 -2.97
CA PHE A 186 28.79 10.72 -1.87
C PHE A 186 27.94 9.49 -1.54
N TYR A 187 28.19 8.33 -2.13
CA TYR A 187 27.45 7.11 -1.83
C TYR A 187 27.46 6.78 -0.33
N ASP A 188 28.62 6.80 0.33
CA ASP A 188 28.71 6.53 1.75
C ASP A 188 28.00 7.61 2.59
N VAL A 189 28.09 8.87 2.17
CA VAL A 189 27.43 9.99 2.87
C VAL A 189 25.92 9.87 2.76
N TYR A 190 25.41 9.53 1.57
CA TYR A 190 23.96 9.34 1.38
C TYR A 190 23.44 8.10 2.13
N ALA A 191 24.20 7.03 2.18
CA ALA A 191 23.84 5.87 3.01
C ALA A 191 23.79 6.25 4.51
N GLN A 192 24.76 7.05 5.02
CA GLN A 192 24.72 7.59 6.37
C GLN A 192 23.53 8.54 6.61
N TYR A 193 23.14 9.33 5.61
CA TYR A 193 21.95 10.18 5.66
C TYR A 193 20.68 9.34 5.90
N LEU A 194 20.52 8.21 5.19
CA LEU A 194 19.38 7.29 5.38
C LEU A 194 19.42 6.60 6.74
N VAL A 195 20.61 6.20 7.22
CA VAL A 195 20.78 5.68 8.60
C VAL A 195 20.34 6.73 9.62
N LYS A 196 20.80 7.97 9.47
CA LYS A 196 20.49 9.05 10.40
C LYS A 196 18.98 9.36 10.40
N TYR A 197 18.33 9.38 9.22
CA TYR A 197 16.90 9.50 9.10
C TYR A 197 16.16 8.42 9.92
N ILE A 198 16.49 7.15 9.71
CA ILE A 198 15.85 6.03 10.42
C ILE A 198 16.03 6.16 11.94
N GLN A 199 17.24 6.50 12.39
CA GLN A 199 17.56 6.66 13.81
C GLN A 199 16.83 7.87 14.44
N GLU A 200 16.73 8.99 13.73
CA GLU A 200 15.99 10.16 14.22
C GLU A 200 14.47 9.90 14.28
N MET A 201 13.88 9.21 13.28
CA MET A 201 12.49 8.78 13.33
C MET A 201 12.25 7.81 14.49
N GLN A 202 13.18 6.90 14.76
CA GLN A 202 13.09 5.99 15.90
C GLN A 202 13.12 6.73 17.23
N LYS A 203 13.90 7.80 17.36
CA LYS A 203 13.89 8.67 18.56
C LYS A 203 12.56 9.39 18.75
N GLU A 204 11.85 9.68 17.66
CA GLU A 204 10.48 10.20 17.72
C GLU A 204 9.43 9.12 18.05
N GLY A 205 9.83 7.86 18.23
CA GLY A 205 8.94 6.73 18.48
C GLY A 205 8.29 6.15 17.21
N ILE A 206 8.82 6.48 16.03
CA ILE A 206 8.31 6.03 14.73
C ILE A 206 9.31 5.04 14.12
N GLN A 207 8.87 3.78 13.96
CA GLN A 207 9.67 2.75 13.31
C GLN A 207 9.46 2.79 11.80
N ILE A 208 10.54 2.83 11.03
CA ILE A 208 10.54 2.67 9.58
C ILE A 208 10.79 1.19 9.26
N ASP A 209 9.77 0.50 8.75
CA ASP A 209 9.84 -0.95 8.45
C ASP A 209 10.63 -1.26 7.19
N ALA A 210 10.51 -0.39 6.18
CA ALA A 210 11.22 -0.51 4.92
C ALA A 210 11.55 0.87 4.34
N ILE A 211 12.53 0.90 3.44
CA ILE A 211 12.75 2.04 2.54
C ILE A 211 12.83 1.54 1.10
N THR A 212 12.37 2.35 0.15
CA THR A 212 12.82 2.23 -1.24
C THR A 212 14.11 3.03 -1.41
N VAL A 213 14.97 2.60 -2.33
CA VAL A 213 16.25 3.30 -2.56
C VAL A 213 16.01 4.66 -3.19
N GLN A 214 15.05 4.73 -4.11
CA GLN A 214 14.66 5.94 -4.84
C GLN A 214 13.23 5.79 -5.38
N ASN A 215 12.40 6.81 -5.20
CA ASN A 215 11.13 6.90 -5.91
C ASN A 215 11.37 7.13 -7.40
N GLU A 216 10.73 6.33 -8.25
CA GLU A 216 10.73 6.45 -9.72
C GLU A 216 12.10 6.76 -10.34
N PRO A 217 13.09 5.85 -10.15
CA PRO A 217 14.48 6.11 -10.52
C PRO A 217 14.73 6.38 -12.01
N LEU A 218 13.77 6.07 -12.87
CA LEU A 218 13.84 6.32 -14.32
C LEU A 218 12.99 7.52 -14.77
N HIS A 219 12.39 8.27 -13.81
CA HIS A 219 11.57 9.45 -14.10
C HIS A 219 12.13 10.74 -13.48
N PRO A 220 13.17 11.35 -14.08
CA PRO A 220 13.79 12.57 -13.55
C PRO A 220 12.96 13.86 -13.82
N GLY A 221 11.68 13.71 -14.20
CA GLY A 221 10.82 14.82 -14.61
C GLY A 221 10.11 15.54 -13.47
N ASN A 222 9.83 14.85 -12.36
CA ASN A 222 9.20 15.43 -11.18
C ASN A 222 10.15 16.40 -10.45
N ASN A 223 9.59 17.25 -9.61
CA ASN A 223 10.36 18.07 -8.69
C ASN A 223 9.85 17.88 -7.26
N PRO A 224 10.62 17.22 -6.37
CA PRO A 224 11.99 16.73 -6.59
C PRO A 224 12.07 15.40 -7.37
N SER A 225 13.28 15.03 -7.83
CA SER A 225 13.54 13.75 -8.51
C SER A 225 15.04 13.45 -8.65
N LEU A 226 15.36 12.19 -8.96
CA LEU A 226 16.71 11.70 -9.23
C LEU A 226 16.66 10.66 -10.35
N LEU A 227 17.59 10.71 -11.31
CA LEU A 227 17.85 9.61 -12.22
C LEU A 227 18.82 8.63 -11.57
N MET A 228 18.43 7.35 -11.48
CA MET A 228 19.25 6.29 -10.92
C MET A 228 19.03 4.99 -11.71
N PRO A 229 19.79 4.73 -12.78
CA PRO A 229 19.74 3.47 -13.53
C PRO A 229 20.04 2.26 -12.64
N GLN A 230 19.67 1.06 -13.09
CA GLN A 230 19.77 -0.17 -12.29
C GLN A 230 21.21 -0.51 -11.83
N ASP A 231 22.21 -0.22 -12.65
CA ASP A 231 23.61 -0.43 -12.33
C ASP A 231 24.13 0.56 -11.26
N GLU A 232 23.68 1.81 -11.29
CA GLU A 232 23.97 2.79 -10.24
C GLU A 232 23.27 2.40 -8.92
N GLN A 233 21.99 1.97 -8.98
CA GLN A 233 21.29 1.51 -7.79
C GLN A 233 21.95 0.26 -7.18
N ALA A 234 22.32 -0.72 -8.00
CA ALA A 234 23.06 -1.90 -7.56
C ALA A 234 24.41 -1.53 -6.93
N ALA A 235 25.16 -0.63 -7.57
CA ALA A 235 26.46 -0.15 -7.07
C ALA A 235 26.33 0.58 -5.72
N PHE A 236 25.32 1.44 -5.58
CA PHE A 236 25.04 2.14 -4.32
C PHE A 236 24.69 1.16 -3.20
N ILE A 237 23.83 0.17 -3.47
CA ILE A 237 23.43 -0.83 -2.47
C ILE A 237 24.63 -1.66 -2.02
N LYS A 238 25.38 -2.26 -2.94
CA LYS A 238 26.45 -3.20 -2.57
C LYS A 238 27.68 -2.53 -1.96
N LYS A 239 28.02 -1.32 -2.43
CA LYS A 239 29.24 -0.62 -1.98
C LYS A 239 29.02 0.18 -0.69
N SER A 240 27.81 0.72 -0.48
CA SER A 240 27.55 1.69 0.58
C SER A 240 26.33 1.37 1.43
N LEU A 241 25.12 1.36 0.87
CA LEU A 241 23.89 1.28 1.66
C LEU A 241 23.80 0.01 2.49
N GLY A 242 24.00 -1.16 1.87
CA GLY A 242 23.93 -2.46 2.54
C GLY A 242 24.98 -2.63 3.64
N PRO A 243 26.29 -2.44 3.34
CA PRO A 243 27.35 -2.50 4.36
C PRO A 243 27.15 -1.53 5.52
N ILE A 244 26.73 -0.29 5.23
CA ILE A 244 26.51 0.76 6.24
C ILE A 244 25.30 0.43 7.12
N PHE A 245 24.18 -0.04 6.55
CA PHE A 245 23.04 -0.51 7.32
C PHE A 245 23.41 -1.68 8.24
N LYS A 246 24.16 -2.65 7.72
CA LYS A 246 24.66 -3.78 8.51
C LYS A 246 25.56 -3.31 9.67
N LYS A 247 26.50 -2.40 9.40
CA LYS A 247 27.41 -1.83 10.41
C LYS A 247 26.66 -1.03 11.49
N ALA A 248 25.62 -0.28 11.09
CA ALA A 248 24.77 0.51 11.98
C ALA A 248 23.68 -0.30 12.68
N ASN A 249 23.61 -1.63 12.43
CA ASN A 249 22.57 -2.53 12.94
C ASN A 249 21.13 -2.08 12.60
N ILE A 250 20.95 -1.50 11.41
CA ILE A 250 19.64 -1.10 10.89
C ILE A 250 18.91 -2.35 10.39
N ARG A 251 17.68 -2.55 10.87
CA ARG A 251 16.80 -3.67 10.47
C ARG A 251 15.74 -3.30 9.42
N THR A 252 15.66 -2.03 9.07
CA THR A 252 14.79 -1.50 8.02
C THR A 252 15.11 -2.21 6.71
N LYS A 253 14.10 -2.74 6.05
CA LYS A 253 14.24 -3.47 4.78
C LYS A 253 14.61 -2.53 3.65
N ILE A 254 15.42 -2.99 2.71
CA ILE A 254 15.77 -2.27 1.49
C ILE A 254 14.95 -2.84 0.34
N LEU A 255 14.17 -1.98 -0.32
CA LEU A 255 13.39 -2.30 -1.51
C LEU A 255 13.99 -1.56 -2.72
N VAL A 256 14.14 -2.28 -3.83
CA VAL A 256 14.67 -1.72 -5.07
C VAL A 256 13.55 -1.29 -6.01
N TYR A 257 13.91 -0.50 -7.01
CA TYR A 257 13.08 -0.04 -8.10
C TYR A 257 12.10 1.06 -7.65
N ASP A 258 10.88 0.72 -7.21
CA ASP A 258 9.82 1.69 -6.83
C ASP A 258 9.32 2.49 -8.05
N HIS A 259 8.97 1.78 -9.14
CA HIS A 259 8.55 2.37 -10.42
C HIS A 259 7.64 1.41 -11.21
N ASN A 260 7.31 1.77 -12.46
CA ASN A 260 6.33 1.14 -13.32
C ASN A 260 6.61 -0.34 -13.65
N ALA A 261 5.54 -1.11 -13.81
CA ALA A 261 5.58 -2.54 -14.11
C ALA A 261 6.06 -2.89 -15.54
N ASP A 262 6.40 -1.90 -16.37
CA ASP A 262 6.92 -2.07 -17.74
C ASP A 262 8.41 -2.43 -17.81
N ARG A 263 9.15 -2.36 -16.69
CA ARG A 263 10.58 -2.65 -16.61
C ARG A 263 10.92 -3.67 -15.52
N PRO A 264 10.36 -4.91 -15.60
CA PRO A 264 10.71 -5.98 -14.66
C PRO A 264 12.20 -6.37 -14.71
N ASP A 265 12.86 -6.09 -15.83
CA ASP A 265 14.30 -6.27 -16.02
C ASP A 265 15.15 -5.44 -15.05
N TYR A 266 14.68 -4.26 -14.64
CA TYR A 266 15.42 -3.40 -13.72
C TYR A 266 15.66 -4.09 -12.35
N PRO A 267 14.63 -4.50 -11.57
CA PRO A 267 14.87 -5.18 -10.31
C PRO A 267 15.49 -6.58 -10.51
N ILE A 268 15.18 -7.30 -11.59
CA ILE A 268 15.80 -8.60 -11.88
C ILE A 268 17.32 -8.46 -12.05
N SER A 269 17.79 -7.45 -12.78
CA SER A 269 19.24 -7.23 -12.98
C SER A 269 19.97 -6.93 -11.67
N ILE A 270 19.36 -6.14 -10.77
CA ILE A 270 19.92 -5.87 -9.44
C ILE A 270 19.96 -7.14 -8.58
N LEU A 271 18.89 -7.91 -8.60
CA LEU A 271 18.78 -9.15 -7.83
C LEU A 271 19.67 -10.28 -8.39
N ASN A 272 20.09 -10.20 -9.66
CA ASN A 272 21.09 -11.09 -10.25
C ASN A 272 22.52 -10.81 -9.74
N ASP A 273 22.79 -9.62 -9.18
CA ASP A 273 24.06 -9.30 -8.53
C ASP A 273 24.06 -9.83 -7.09
N PRO A 274 24.82 -10.91 -6.76
CA PRO A 274 24.81 -11.51 -5.42
C PRO A 274 25.33 -10.58 -4.34
N GLU A 275 26.22 -9.61 -4.68
CA GLU A 275 26.75 -8.65 -3.73
C GLU A 275 25.70 -7.60 -3.33
N ALA A 276 24.81 -7.21 -4.25
CA ALA A 276 23.69 -6.33 -3.94
C ALA A 276 22.53 -7.11 -3.29
N ARG A 277 22.17 -8.26 -3.88
CA ARG A 277 21.00 -9.07 -3.50
C ARG A 277 20.95 -9.46 -2.02
N GLN A 278 22.11 -9.71 -1.39
CA GLN A 278 22.18 -10.10 0.03
C GLN A 278 21.59 -9.07 0.99
N TYR A 279 21.49 -7.79 0.58
CA TYR A 279 20.97 -6.69 1.39
C TYR A 279 19.51 -6.35 1.08
N ILE A 280 18.95 -6.89 -0.01
CA ILE A 280 17.65 -6.52 -0.57
C ILE A 280 16.57 -7.47 -0.04
N ASP A 281 15.48 -6.92 0.49
CA ASP A 281 14.28 -7.69 0.87
C ASP A 281 13.39 -7.98 -0.34
N GLY A 282 13.25 -7.03 -1.25
CA GLY A 282 12.38 -7.17 -2.41
C GLY A 282 12.34 -5.97 -3.33
N SER A 283 11.33 -5.96 -4.21
CA SER A 283 11.13 -4.94 -5.24
C SER A 283 9.79 -4.24 -5.08
N ALA A 284 9.76 -2.93 -5.35
CA ALA A 284 8.57 -2.09 -5.26
C ALA A 284 8.11 -1.65 -6.65
N PHE A 285 6.78 -1.53 -6.85
CA PHE A 285 6.17 -1.28 -8.16
C PHE A 285 5.06 -0.25 -8.11
N HIS A 286 4.94 0.49 -9.25
CA HIS A 286 3.83 1.34 -9.65
C HIS A 286 3.18 0.76 -10.92
N LEU A 287 2.04 1.31 -11.38
CA LEU A 287 1.35 0.81 -12.57
C LEU A 287 0.90 1.93 -13.51
N TYR A 288 1.71 2.97 -13.67
CA TYR A 288 1.50 4.00 -14.70
C TYR A 288 1.93 3.52 -16.08
N GLY A 289 2.69 2.43 -16.15
CA GLY A 289 3.13 1.73 -17.37
C GLY A 289 3.27 0.23 -17.11
N GLY A 290 3.08 -0.55 -18.18
CA GLY A 290 3.14 -2.01 -18.14
C GLY A 290 1.84 -2.67 -17.69
N ASN A 291 1.92 -3.89 -17.22
CA ASN A 291 0.81 -4.71 -16.75
C ASN A 291 1.15 -5.30 -15.38
N ILE A 292 0.13 -5.49 -14.53
CA ILE A 292 0.33 -6.03 -13.18
C ILE A 292 0.89 -7.46 -13.20
N GLU A 293 0.65 -8.22 -14.25
CA GLU A 293 1.16 -9.57 -14.45
C GLU A 293 2.67 -9.63 -14.60
N SER A 294 3.33 -8.54 -15.08
CA SER A 294 4.80 -8.46 -15.23
C SER A 294 5.55 -8.63 -13.89
N LEU A 295 4.86 -8.38 -12.77
CA LEU A 295 5.43 -8.60 -11.44
C LEU A 295 5.76 -10.10 -11.21
N ARG A 296 5.04 -10.99 -11.88
CA ARG A 296 5.30 -12.44 -11.84
C ARG A 296 6.67 -12.79 -12.38
N ASP A 297 7.15 -12.11 -13.41
CA ASP A 297 8.47 -12.35 -14.00
C ASP A 297 9.57 -12.13 -12.94
N VAL A 298 9.41 -11.11 -12.10
CA VAL A 298 10.35 -10.82 -11.00
C VAL A 298 10.26 -11.89 -9.91
N HIS A 299 9.06 -12.35 -9.56
CA HIS A 299 8.89 -13.44 -8.60
C HIS A 299 9.45 -14.76 -9.13
N GLU A 300 9.22 -15.09 -10.38
CA GLU A 300 9.73 -16.33 -10.99
C GLU A 300 11.26 -16.33 -11.08
N ALA A 301 11.88 -15.17 -11.37
CA ALA A 301 13.33 -15.02 -11.36
C ALA A 301 13.93 -15.12 -9.93
N HIS A 302 13.25 -14.58 -8.93
CA HIS A 302 13.72 -14.50 -7.54
C HIS A 302 12.61 -14.81 -6.54
N PRO A 303 12.17 -16.09 -6.41
CA PRO A 303 10.99 -16.45 -5.60
C PRO A 303 11.17 -16.30 -4.09
N ASP A 304 12.39 -16.12 -3.60
CA ASP A 304 12.73 -15.82 -2.21
C ASP A 304 12.67 -14.32 -1.88
N LYS A 305 12.46 -13.44 -2.89
CA LYS A 305 12.36 -11.99 -2.71
C LYS A 305 10.89 -11.55 -2.71
N ASN A 306 10.60 -10.56 -1.88
CA ASN A 306 9.25 -10.03 -1.72
C ASN A 306 8.91 -9.00 -2.81
N LEU A 307 7.61 -8.84 -3.11
CA LEU A 307 7.11 -7.80 -4.00
C LEU A 307 6.16 -6.88 -3.23
N TYR A 308 6.20 -5.59 -3.55
CA TYR A 308 5.43 -4.54 -2.92
C TYR A 308 4.81 -3.67 -4.00
N PHE A 309 3.50 -3.41 -3.93
CA PHE A 309 2.86 -2.42 -4.78
C PHE A 309 2.75 -1.12 -3.97
N THR A 310 3.49 -0.10 -4.36
CA THR A 310 3.79 1.05 -3.52
C THR A 310 3.13 2.34 -3.94
N GLU A 311 2.60 2.43 -5.16
CA GLU A 311 1.94 3.65 -5.62
C GLU A 311 1.04 3.44 -6.84
N GLN A 312 -0.14 4.06 -6.81
CA GLN A 312 -1.00 4.35 -7.95
C GLN A 312 -1.90 5.53 -7.61
N TRP A 313 -2.02 6.50 -8.50
CA TRP A 313 -2.86 7.68 -8.30
C TRP A 313 -4.23 7.55 -8.94
N ILE A 314 -5.17 8.37 -8.46
CA ILE A 314 -6.40 8.70 -9.18
C ILE A 314 -6.33 10.16 -9.58
N GLY A 315 -6.57 10.45 -10.87
CA GLY A 315 -6.56 11.81 -11.39
C GLY A 315 -7.87 12.53 -11.14
N ALA A 316 -7.80 13.84 -10.88
CA ALA A 316 -8.97 14.71 -10.81
C ALA A 316 -9.33 15.24 -12.23
N PRO A 317 -10.63 15.31 -12.60
CA PRO A 317 -11.78 14.79 -11.86
C PRO A 317 -11.89 13.26 -11.96
N ALA A 318 -12.22 12.58 -10.86
CA ALA A 318 -12.35 11.13 -10.85
C ALA A 318 -13.53 10.62 -11.69
N ASN A 319 -13.32 9.51 -12.38
CA ASN A 319 -14.38 8.67 -12.89
C ASN A 319 -14.66 7.56 -11.85
N PHE A 320 -15.51 7.82 -10.86
CA PHE A 320 -15.70 6.93 -9.71
C PHE A 320 -15.87 5.46 -10.10
N GLY A 321 -16.76 5.17 -11.06
CA GLY A 321 -17.03 3.80 -11.48
C GLY A 321 -15.87 3.16 -12.21
N GLY A 322 -15.23 3.89 -13.14
CA GLY A 322 -14.04 3.44 -13.86
C GLY A 322 -12.86 3.20 -12.94
N ASP A 323 -12.57 4.15 -12.06
CA ASP A 323 -11.47 4.07 -11.10
C ASP A 323 -11.69 2.93 -10.11
N LEU A 324 -12.91 2.79 -9.54
CA LEU A 324 -13.26 1.69 -8.64
C LEU A 324 -12.98 0.33 -9.29
N MET A 325 -13.48 0.12 -10.50
CA MET A 325 -13.35 -1.17 -11.18
C MET A 325 -11.89 -1.46 -11.58
N TRP A 326 -11.19 -0.47 -12.12
CA TRP A 326 -9.82 -0.66 -12.58
C TRP A 326 -8.85 -0.90 -11.41
N HIS A 327 -8.91 -0.07 -10.36
CA HIS A 327 -8.01 -0.18 -9.20
C HIS A 327 -8.27 -1.46 -8.39
N VAL A 328 -9.54 -1.82 -8.16
CA VAL A 328 -9.81 -3.08 -7.45
C VAL A 328 -9.33 -4.27 -8.27
N LYS A 329 -9.56 -4.28 -9.59
CA LYS A 329 -9.11 -5.37 -10.47
C LYS A 329 -7.58 -5.52 -10.48
N ASN A 330 -6.88 -4.44 -10.77
CA ASN A 330 -5.43 -4.49 -11.00
C ASN A 330 -4.64 -4.45 -9.69
N LEU A 331 -5.08 -3.68 -8.70
CA LEU A 331 -4.31 -3.46 -7.49
C LEU A 331 -4.78 -4.37 -6.34
N VAL A 332 -6.03 -4.25 -5.90
CA VAL A 332 -6.51 -5.01 -4.74
C VAL A 332 -6.55 -6.52 -5.02
N ILE A 333 -6.90 -6.91 -6.24
CA ILE A 333 -6.94 -8.30 -6.69
C ILE A 333 -5.63 -8.67 -7.39
N GLY A 334 -5.23 -7.90 -8.39
CA GLY A 334 -4.13 -8.22 -9.30
C GLY A 334 -2.77 -8.26 -8.61
N ALA A 335 -2.42 -7.23 -7.83
CA ALA A 335 -1.12 -7.17 -7.18
C ALA A 335 -0.90 -8.34 -6.20
N PRO A 336 -1.84 -8.69 -5.28
CA PRO A 336 -1.67 -9.90 -4.47
C PRO A 336 -1.63 -11.19 -5.28
N ARG A 337 -2.39 -11.32 -6.37
CA ARG A 337 -2.32 -12.49 -7.25
C ARG A 337 -0.98 -12.63 -7.96
N ASN A 338 -0.26 -11.52 -8.12
CA ASN A 338 1.10 -11.44 -8.64
C ASN A 338 2.14 -11.21 -7.53
N TRP A 339 1.91 -11.77 -6.35
CA TRP A 339 2.83 -11.92 -5.22
C TRP A 339 3.12 -10.67 -4.39
N CYS A 340 2.50 -9.52 -4.65
CA CYS A 340 2.65 -8.37 -3.78
C CYS A 340 2.13 -8.64 -2.37
N LYS A 341 2.89 -8.17 -1.38
CA LYS A 341 2.55 -8.26 0.05
C LYS A 341 1.85 -7.00 0.55
N THR A 342 1.93 -5.94 -0.20
CA THR A 342 1.40 -4.61 0.14
C THR A 342 0.74 -4.01 -1.09
N VAL A 343 -0.32 -3.24 -0.88
CA VAL A 343 -0.96 -2.43 -1.93
C VAL A 343 -1.23 -1.05 -1.36
N LEU A 344 -0.62 -0.04 -1.98
CA LEU A 344 -0.76 1.36 -1.58
C LEU A 344 -1.25 2.20 -2.76
N GLU A 345 -2.31 2.96 -2.50
CA GLU A 345 -2.69 4.07 -3.36
C GLU A 345 -1.80 5.29 -3.06
N TRP A 346 -1.80 6.28 -3.98
CA TRP A 346 -1.00 7.48 -3.80
C TRP A 346 -1.47 8.30 -2.59
N ASN A 347 -1.65 9.58 -2.71
CA ASN A 347 -1.83 10.48 -1.59
C ASN A 347 -3.12 10.23 -0.79
N LEU A 348 -2.98 10.21 0.54
CA LEU A 348 -4.09 10.06 1.46
C LEU A 348 -5.08 11.22 1.35
N ALA A 349 -4.59 12.47 1.21
CA ALA A 349 -5.44 13.63 1.15
C ALA A 349 -4.88 14.72 0.22
N ALA A 350 -5.78 15.48 -0.37
CA ALA A 350 -5.54 16.74 -1.06
C ALA A 350 -6.66 17.74 -0.72
N ASP A 351 -6.44 19.04 -0.98
CA ASP A 351 -7.51 20.03 -0.89
C ASP A 351 -8.42 20.01 -2.15
N PRO A 352 -9.49 20.84 -2.22
CA PRO A 352 -10.34 20.90 -3.41
C PRO A 352 -9.65 21.35 -4.70
N GLN A 353 -8.45 21.93 -4.63
CA GLN A 353 -7.62 22.34 -5.75
C GLN A 353 -6.44 21.37 -5.99
N GLN A 354 -6.48 20.19 -5.40
CA GLN A 354 -5.44 19.16 -5.42
C GLN A 354 -4.08 19.62 -4.85
N LYS A 355 -4.11 20.59 -3.96
CA LYS A 355 -2.93 21.10 -3.23
C LYS A 355 -2.76 20.40 -1.86
N PRO A 356 -1.58 20.54 -1.21
CA PRO A 356 -0.37 21.18 -1.73
C PRO A 356 0.41 20.29 -2.71
N TYR A 357 1.18 20.94 -3.59
CA TYR A 357 2.17 20.29 -4.46
C TYR A 357 3.33 21.27 -4.72
N THR A 358 4.50 20.74 -5.02
CA THR A 358 5.68 21.55 -5.37
C THR A 358 5.51 22.21 -6.73
N ASP A 359 6.33 23.21 -7.04
CA ASP A 359 6.44 23.73 -8.40
C ASP A 359 6.96 22.63 -9.35
N GLY A 360 6.14 22.24 -10.32
CA GLY A 360 6.37 21.09 -11.20
C GLY A 360 5.96 19.73 -10.63
N GLY A 361 5.25 19.69 -9.50
CA GLY A 361 4.62 18.50 -8.94
C GLY A 361 3.26 18.18 -9.56
N CYS A 362 2.59 17.15 -9.04
CA CYS A 362 1.31 16.69 -9.56
C CYS A 362 0.17 17.66 -9.25
N THR A 363 -0.39 18.30 -10.28
CA THR A 363 -1.48 19.28 -10.15
C THR A 363 -2.88 18.68 -10.20
N ALA A 364 -3.00 17.38 -10.41
CA ALA A 364 -4.28 16.66 -10.55
C ALA A 364 -4.35 15.39 -9.71
N CYS A 365 -3.47 15.22 -8.72
CA CYS A 365 -3.47 14.05 -7.85
C CYS A 365 -4.62 14.16 -6.84
N LEU A 366 -5.72 13.42 -7.11
CA LEU A 366 -6.86 13.34 -6.20
C LEU A 366 -6.51 12.44 -5.02
N GLY A 367 -6.55 12.96 -3.82
CA GLY A 367 -6.36 12.17 -2.60
C GLY A 367 -7.49 11.16 -2.37
N ALA A 368 -7.25 10.14 -1.55
CA ALA A 368 -8.33 9.28 -1.04
C ALA A 368 -9.39 10.11 -0.31
N LEU A 369 -8.97 11.24 0.26
CA LEU A 369 -9.81 12.25 0.87
C LEU A 369 -9.58 13.61 0.19
N THR A 370 -10.67 14.37 0.00
CA THR A 370 -10.58 15.81 -0.23
C THR A 370 -10.91 16.51 1.06
N ILE A 371 -9.95 17.27 1.62
CA ILE A 371 -10.10 18.01 2.87
C ILE A 371 -10.28 19.51 2.55
N GLY A 372 -11.49 20.02 2.77
CA GLY A 372 -11.87 21.42 2.64
C GLY A 372 -12.78 21.82 3.78
N GLU A 373 -13.83 22.59 3.52
CA GLU A 373 -14.87 22.88 4.53
C GLU A 373 -15.52 21.60 5.05
N THR A 374 -15.63 20.59 4.21
CA THR A 374 -16.07 19.23 4.54
C THR A 374 -15.04 18.23 4.06
N VAL A 375 -15.08 17.01 4.61
CA VAL A 375 -14.23 15.91 4.16
C VAL A 375 -15.01 15.01 3.20
N VAL A 376 -14.56 14.93 1.95
CA VAL A 376 -15.12 14.05 0.92
C VAL A 376 -14.27 12.79 0.77
N ARG A 377 -14.91 11.62 0.68
CA ARG A 377 -14.24 10.34 0.42
C ARG A 377 -14.30 10.05 -1.07
N ASN A 378 -13.13 9.91 -1.67
CA ASN A 378 -12.92 9.69 -3.10
C ASN A 378 -12.78 8.19 -3.43
N PRO A 379 -12.72 7.77 -4.70
CA PRO A 379 -12.66 6.34 -5.05
C PRO A 379 -11.60 5.54 -4.29
N ALA A 380 -10.37 6.07 -4.14
CA ALA A 380 -9.27 5.39 -3.44
C ALA A 380 -9.62 4.99 -2.00
N TYR A 381 -10.45 5.79 -1.29
CA TYR A 381 -10.94 5.44 0.04
C TYR A 381 -11.71 4.12 0.03
N TYR A 382 -12.66 3.96 -0.89
CA TYR A 382 -13.50 2.76 -0.98
C TYR A 382 -12.73 1.56 -1.51
N ILE A 383 -11.82 1.78 -2.45
CA ILE A 383 -10.93 0.75 -3.02
C ILE A 383 -10.11 0.08 -1.91
N ILE A 384 -9.42 0.86 -1.10
CA ILE A 384 -8.59 0.34 -0.02
C ILE A 384 -9.44 -0.24 1.11
N ALA A 385 -10.61 0.35 1.42
CA ALA A 385 -11.51 -0.13 2.46
C ALA A 385 -11.92 -1.61 2.26
N HIS A 386 -12.17 -2.04 1.02
CA HIS A 386 -12.54 -3.43 0.68
C HIS A 386 -11.46 -4.44 1.08
N ALA A 387 -10.20 -4.03 1.14
CA ALA A 387 -9.10 -4.89 1.56
C ALA A 387 -8.67 -4.62 3.00
N SER A 388 -8.33 -3.38 3.35
CA SER A 388 -7.65 -3.02 4.60
C SER A 388 -8.43 -3.39 5.85
N LYS A 389 -9.77 -3.27 5.82
CA LYS A 389 -10.63 -3.62 6.95
C LYS A 389 -10.54 -5.10 7.32
N PHE A 390 -10.43 -5.98 6.34
CA PHE A 390 -10.62 -7.42 6.52
C PHE A 390 -9.31 -8.21 6.37
N VAL A 391 -8.47 -7.82 5.41
CA VAL A 391 -7.18 -8.48 5.16
C VAL A 391 -6.12 -7.82 6.04
N ARG A 392 -6.09 -8.26 7.30
CA ARG A 392 -5.16 -7.70 8.30
C ARG A 392 -3.71 -8.18 8.06
N PRO A 393 -2.69 -7.47 8.58
CA PRO A 393 -1.31 -7.94 8.53
C PRO A 393 -1.17 -9.40 8.96
N ASN A 394 -0.32 -10.15 8.27
CA ASN A 394 -0.14 -11.60 8.39
C ASN A 394 -1.30 -12.47 7.84
N SER A 395 -2.34 -11.91 7.24
CA SER A 395 -3.27 -12.69 6.42
C SER A 395 -2.50 -13.37 5.30
N VAL A 396 -2.87 -14.61 4.96
CA VAL A 396 -2.21 -15.39 3.92
C VAL A 396 -3.11 -15.45 2.69
N ARG A 397 -2.59 -15.11 1.50
CA ARG A 397 -3.33 -15.35 0.26
C ARG A 397 -3.53 -16.85 0.08
N ILE A 398 -4.77 -17.26 -0.22
CA ILE A 398 -5.16 -18.64 -0.49
C ILE A 398 -5.67 -18.78 -1.92
N ALA A 399 -5.78 -20.03 -2.41
CA ALA A 399 -6.20 -20.25 -3.79
C ALA A 399 -7.67 -19.90 -4.00
N SER A 400 -7.93 -19.22 -5.11
CA SER A 400 -9.26 -19.07 -5.73
C SER A 400 -9.11 -19.05 -7.25
N ASN A 401 -10.05 -19.68 -7.97
CA ASN A 401 -10.02 -19.64 -9.43
C ASN A 401 -10.57 -18.31 -9.93
N VAL A 402 -10.10 -17.88 -11.10
CA VAL A 402 -10.68 -16.76 -11.83
C VAL A 402 -11.77 -17.28 -12.74
N THR A 403 -12.92 -16.65 -12.73
CA THR A 403 -14.01 -16.88 -13.67
C THR A 403 -14.22 -15.64 -14.53
N MET A 404 -14.79 -15.81 -15.71
CA MET A 404 -15.06 -14.70 -16.62
C MET A 404 -15.98 -13.65 -15.93
N SER A 405 -15.57 -12.37 -15.94
CA SER A 405 -16.26 -11.22 -15.34
C SER A 405 -16.41 -11.20 -13.81
N LEU A 406 -15.75 -12.15 -13.11
CA LEU A 406 -15.71 -12.21 -11.63
C LEU A 406 -14.24 -12.29 -11.16
N SER A 407 -13.45 -11.26 -11.44
CA SER A 407 -12.10 -11.17 -10.87
C SER A 407 -12.17 -11.18 -9.36
N ASN A 408 -11.29 -11.95 -8.72
CA ASN A 408 -11.36 -12.15 -7.27
C ASN A 408 -9.99 -12.50 -6.67
N VAL A 409 -9.89 -12.37 -5.35
CA VAL A 409 -8.76 -12.85 -4.55
C VAL A 409 -9.25 -13.29 -3.18
N ALA A 410 -8.67 -14.35 -2.63
CA ALA A 410 -9.03 -14.90 -1.33
C ALA A 410 -7.86 -14.89 -0.34
N PHE A 411 -8.20 -14.70 0.94
CA PHE A 411 -7.24 -14.66 2.03
C PHE A 411 -7.74 -15.44 3.23
N LYS A 412 -6.80 -15.99 4.00
CA LYS A 412 -7.01 -16.53 5.34
C LYS A 412 -6.43 -15.56 6.35
N THR A 413 -7.24 -15.08 7.27
CA THR A 413 -6.82 -14.11 8.29
C THR A 413 -6.16 -14.80 9.50
N PRO A 414 -5.37 -14.08 10.31
CA PRO A 414 -4.75 -14.65 11.51
C PRO A 414 -5.76 -15.17 12.55
N ASP A 415 -6.98 -14.58 12.60
CA ASP A 415 -8.08 -15.03 13.46
C ASP A 415 -8.92 -16.18 12.85
N GLY A 416 -8.45 -16.73 11.73
CA GLY A 416 -9.03 -17.92 11.11
C GLY A 416 -10.22 -17.68 10.17
N LYS A 417 -10.59 -16.42 9.88
CA LYS A 417 -11.62 -16.11 8.90
C LYS A 417 -11.11 -16.24 7.47
N THR A 418 -12.02 -16.46 6.55
CA THR A 418 -11.78 -16.37 5.11
C THR A 418 -12.35 -15.06 4.58
N VAL A 419 -11.56 -14.35 3.81
CA VAL A 419 -11.95 -13.10 3.13
C VAL A 419 -11.87 -13.34 1.63
N LEU A 420 -12.94 -13.03 0.89
CA LEU A 420 -12.99 -13.10 -0.57
C LEU A 420 -13.43 -11.74 -1.10
N ILE A 421 -12.57 -11.10 -1.89
CA ILE A 421 -12.87 -9.86 -2.59
C ILE A 421 -13.20 -10.21 -4.02
N VAL A 422 -14.37 -9.78 -4.51
CA VAL A 422 -14.88 -10.09 -5.85
C VAL A 422 -15.39 -8.82 -6.50
N ILE A 423 -15.14 -8.67 -7.80
CA ILE A 423 -15.80 -7.65 -8.64
C ILE A 423 -16.69 -8.31 -9.69
N ASN A 424 -17.85 -7.73 -9.93
CA ASN A 424 -18.63 -8.00 -11.12
C ASN A 424 -18.29 -6.96 -12.18
N GLU A 425 -17.50 -7.38 -13.18
CA GLU A 425 -17.02 -6.50 -14.27
C GLU A 425 -18.07 -6.32 -15.38
N SER A 426 -19.18 -7.07 -15.34
CA SER A 426 -20.22 -7.00 -16.38
C SER A 426 -21.19 -5.85 -16.16
N ASP A 427 -21.96 -5.53 -17.20
CA ASP A 427 -23.03 -4.50 -17.17
C ASP A 427 -24.38 -5.07 -16.71
N LYS A 428 -24.39 -6.29 -16.13
CA LYS A 428 -25.60 -6.98 -15.65
C LYS A 428 -25.36 -7.57 -14.28
N PRO A 429 -26.38 -7.73 -13.45
CA PRO A 429 -26.28 -8.52 -12.21
C PRO A 429 -25.82 -9.95 -12.52
N MET A 430 -24.95 -10.49 -11.67
CA MET A 430 -24.44 -11.85 -11.77
C MET A 430 -24.70 -12.63 -10.49
N THR A 431 -25.42 -13.74 -10.62
CA THR A 431 -25.54 -14.75 -9.55
C THR A 431 -24.48 -15.83 -9.78
N PHE A 432 -23.72 -16.17 -8.73
CA PHE A 432 -22.65 -17.16 -8.80
C PHE A 432 -22.54 -17.94 -7.50
N ASN A 433 -21.81 -19.05 -7.54
CA ASN A 433 -21.48 -19.80 -6.34
C ASN A 433 -20.12 -19.36 -5.77
N VAL A 434 -20.02 -19.23 -4.46
CA VAL A 434 -18.75 -19.26 -3.73
C VAL A 434 -18.67 -20.60 -3.01
N ARG A 435 -17.78 -21.48 -3.46
CA ARG A 435 -17.61 -22.84 -2.93
C ARG A 435 -16.40 -22.92 -2.00
N HIS A 436 -16.63 -23.45 -0.80
CA HIS A 436 -15.60 -23.68 0.21
C HIS A 436 -15.92 -24.94 1.01
N LYS A 437 -15.00 -25.89 1.09
CA LYS A 437 -15.14 -27.14 1.90
C LYS A 437 -16.45 -27.90 1.65
N ASN A 438 -16.78 -28.20 0.41
CA ASN A 438 -18.00 -28.92 -0.02
C ASN A 438 -19.32 -28.22 0.29
N LYS A 439 -19.30 -26.94 0.67
CA LYS A 439 -20.47 -26.08 0.86
C LYS A 439 -20.38 -24.87 -0.06
N GLN A 440 -21.51 -24.21 -0.31
CA GLN A 440 -21.56 -23.00 -1.12
C GLN A 440 -22.58 -21.99 -0.64
N ILE A 441 -22.32 -20.71 -0.93
CA ILE A 441 -23.30 -19.63 -0.93
C ILE A 441 -23.57 -19.18 -2.36
N MET A 442 -24.70 -18.53 -2.59
CA MET A 442 -25.13 -18.03 -3.91
C MET A 442 -25.42 -16.52 -3.84
N PRO A 443 -24.40 -15.67 -3.80
CA PRO A 443 -24.63 -14.24 -3.87
C PRO A 443 -25.01 -13.80 -5.28
N THR A 444 -25.73 -12.66 -5.35
CA THR A 444 -25.92 -11.89 -6.58
C THR A 444 -25.19 -10.56 -6.40
N LEU A 445 -24.29 -10.24 -7.31
CA LEU A 445 -23.63 -8.93 -7.37
C LEU A 445 -24.24 -8.11 -8.52
N GLU A 446 -24.64 -6.89 -8.21
CA GLU A 446 -25.11 -5.92 -9.19
C GLU A 446 -24.02 -5.62 -10.25
N ALA A 447 -24.44 -5.06 -11.38
CA ALA A 447 -23.51 -4.60 -12.42
C ALA A 447 -22.46 -3.65 -11.86
N LYS A 448 -21.21 -3.76 -12.32
CA LYS A 448 -20.10 -2.85 -11.92
C LYS A 448 -20.06 -2.63 -10.41
N SER A 449 -19.93 -3.69 -9.65
CA SER A 449 -19.89 -3.64 -8.19
C SER A 449 -18.73 -4.45 -7.62
N VAL A 450 -18.31 -4.07 -6.42
CA VAL A 450 -17.27 -4.72 -5.63
C VAL A 450 -17.88 -5.24 -4.34
N ALA A 451 -17.62 -6.50 -4.00
CA ALA A 451 -18.01 -7.06 -2.71
C ALA A 451 -16.83 -7.71 -2.00
N THR A 452 -16.81 -7.56 -0.67
CA THR A 452 -15.92 -8.32 0.22
C THR A 452 -16.75 -9.20 1.12
N PHE A 453 -16.63 -10.52 0.94
CA PHE A 453 -17.26 -11.56 1.74
C PHE A 453 -16.33 -12.01 2.86
N VAL A 454 -16.89 -12.25 4.05
CA VAL A 454 -16.14 -12.69 5.25
C VAL A 454 -16.91 -13.80 5.95
N TRP A 455 -16.26 -14.95 6.20
CA TRP A 455 -16.87 -16.09 6.92
C TRP A 455 -15.88 -16.85 7.78
#